data_57a8bfddc6317c0c23c53cc69b90f79f
#
_entry.id   57a8bfddc6317c0c23c53cc69b90f79f
#
_cell.length_a   1.000
_cell.length_b   1.000
_cell.length_c   1.000
_cell.angle_alpha   90.00
_cell.angle_beta   90.00
_cell.angle_gamma   90.00
#
_symmetry.space_group_name_H-M   'P 1'
#
loop_
_entity.id
_entity.type
_entity.pdbx_description
1 polymer ?
#
loop_
_entity_poly.entity_id
_entity_poly.type
_entity_poly.pdbx_seq_one_letter_code
_entity_poly.pdbx_strand_id
1 'polypeptide(L)'
;MPLSPHLPSLTALELLLDVARTGSIGAAARQHGISQQSASERLRSMEAQVGAPLVVRGPRGSSLTPAGTVLVEWAARLVETAAEIDEIGRAHV
;
A
#
# COMPACT_ATOMS: atom_id res chain seq x y z
N MET A 1 10.95 -16.19 14.14
CA MET A 1 9.57 -15.94 14.59
C MET A 1 8.67 -15.72 13.38
N PRO A 2 7.57 -16.43 13.24
CA PRO A 2 6.68 -16.22 12.10
C PRO A 2 5.99 -14.85 12.18
N LEU A 3 5.76 -14.26 11.02
CA LEU A 3 5.01 -13.02 10.93
C LEU A 3 3.52 -13.27 11.15
N SER A 4 2.84 -12.26 11.69
CA SER A 4 1.40 -12.33 11.90
C SER A 4 0.65 -12.46 10.57
N PRO A 5 -0.41 -13.28 10.49
CA PRO A 5 -1.26 -13.32 9.30
C PRO A 5 -2.04 -12.02 9.07
N HIS A 6 -2.01 -11.09 10.04
CA HIS A 6 -2.66 -9.79 9.92
C HIS A 6 -1.79 -8.72 9.24
N LEU A 7 -0.55 -9.09 8.86
CA LEU A 7 0.31 -8.15 8.13
C LEU A 7 -0.09 -8.10 6.66
N PRO A 8 -0.23 -6.90 6.10
CA PRO A 8 -0.50 -6.75 4.66
C PRO A 8 0.68 -7.22 3.81
N SER A 9 0.41 -7.61 2.57
CA SER A 9 1.47 -7.92 1.61
C SER A 9 2.23 -6.65 1.21
N LEU A 10 3.45 -6.82 0.70
CA LEU A 10 4.23 -5.69 0.18
C LEU A 10 3.51 -5.00 -0.96
N THR A 11 2.84 -5.74 -1.83
CA THR A 11 2.07 -5.16 -2.94
C THR A 11 0.93 -4.29 -2.42
N ALA A 12 0.23 -4.73 -1.38
CA ALA A 12 -0.84 -3.93 -0.77
C ALA A 12 -0.29 -2.65 -0.13
N LEU A 13 0.86 -2.75 0.55
CA LEU A 13 1.52 -1.58 1.14
C LEU A 13 1.97 -0.59 0.08
N GLU A 14 2.48 -1.08 -1.04
CA GLU A 14 2.89 -0.23 -2.16
C GLU A 14 1.69 0.50 -2.76
N LEU A 15 0.54 -0.17 -2.88
CA LEU A 15 -0.69 0.47 -3.33
C LEU A 15 -1.09 1.61 -2.41
N LEU A 16 -1.03 1.40 -1.10
CA LEU A 16 -1.35 2.44 -0.12
C LEU A 16 -0.40 3.64 -0.23
N LEU A 17 0.90 3.38 -0.43
CA LEU A 17 1.89 4.43 -0.68
C LEU A 17 1.52 5.28 -1.89
N ASP A 18 1.10 4.64 -2.98
CA ASP A 18 0.74 5.36 -4.19
C ASP A 18 -0.54 6.16 -4.04
N VAL A 19 -1.50 5.67 -3.25
CA VAL A 19 -2.67 6.46 -2.89
C VAL A 19 -2.26 7.69 -2.08
N ALA A 20 -1.34 7.54 -1.15
CA ALA A 20 -0.84 8.66 -0.35
C ALA A 20 -0.12 9.70 -1.20
N ARG A 21 0.70 9.26 -2.17
CA ARG A 21 1.45 10.15 -3.06
C ARG A 21 0.55 10.90 -4.03
N THR A 22 -0.43 10.23 -4.59
CA THR A 22 -1.27 10.78 -5.67
C THR A 22 -2.54 11.43 -5.16
N GLY A 23 -3.00 11.08 -3.97
CA GLY A 23 -4.29 11.49 -3.45
C GLY A 23 -5.46 10.89 -4.21
N SER A 24 -5.25 9.81 -4.97
CA SER A 24 -6.25 9.24 -5.85
C SER A 24 -6.09 7.72 -5.94
N ILE A 25 -7.17 7.01 -5.60
CA ILE A 25 -7.21 5.55 -5.77
C ILE A 25 -7.12 5.19 -7.25
N GLY A 26 -7.76 5.96 -8.11
CA GLY A 26 -7.71 5.74 -9.57
C GLY A 26 -6.31 5.88 -10.14
N ALA A 27 -5.57 6.90 -9.70
CA ALA A 27 -4.18 7.10 -10.14
C ALA A 27 -3.27 5.96 -9.65
N ALA A 28 -3.42 5.57 -8.39
CA ALA A 28 -2.66 4.45 -7.83
C ALA A 28 -2.98 3.15 -8.58
N ALA A 29 -4.25 2.90 -8.89
CA ALA A 29 -4.67 1.73 -9.66
C ALA A 29 -3.96 1.67 -11.02
N ARG A 30 -3.90 2.80 -11.71
CA ARG A 30 -3.22 2.86 -13.02
C ARG A 30 -1.74 2.51 -12.90
N GLN A 31 -1.07 2.97 -11.86
CA GLN A 31 0.34 2.63 -11.63
C GLN A 31 0.54 1.14 -11.37
N HIS A 32 -0.45 0.50 -10.77
CA HIS A 32 -0.40 -0.94 -10.49
C HIS A 32 -0.99 -1.81 -11.61
N GLY A 33 -1.47 -1.19 -12.68
CA GLY A 33 -2.05 -1.93 -13.81
C GLY A 33 -3.33 -2.65 -13.46
N ILE A 34 -4.12 -2.13 -12.53
CA ILE A 34 -5.40 -2.71 -12.10
C ILE A 34 -6.52 -1.68 -12.22
N SER A 35 -7.76 -2.15 -12.16
CA SER A 35 -8.91 -1.26 -12.17
C SER A 35 -9.03 -0.52 -10.83
N GLN A 36 -9.70 0.64 -10.86
CA GLN A 36 -9.98 1.38 -9.62
C GLN A 36 -10.81 0.55 -8.65
N GLN A 37 -11.75 -0.25 -9.15
CA GLN A 37 -12.55 -1.13 -8.31
C GLN A 37 -11.69 -2.17 -7.61
N SER A 38 -10.75 -2.80 -8.34
CA SER A 38 -9.82 -3.77 -7.74
C SER A 38 -8.94 -3.12 -6.69
N ALA A 39 -8.42 -1.92 -6.96
CA ALA A 39 -7.62 -1.17 -5.99
C ALA A 39 -8.42 -0.88 -4.74
N SER A 40 -9.66 -0.42 -4.90
CA SER A 40 -10.55 -0.11 -3.78
C SER A 40 -10.81 -1.35 -2.91
N GLU A 41 -11.04 -2.49 -3.55
CA GLU A 41 -11.26 -3.77 -2.85
C GLU A 41 -10.02 -4.22 -2.08
N ARG A 42 -8.83 -4.07 -2.68
CA ARG A 42 -7.56 -4.40 -2.02
C ARG A 42 -7.31 -3.52 -0.80
N LEU A 43 -7.64 -2.24 -0.90
CA LEU A 43 -7.52 -1.32 0.24
C LEU A 43 -8.47 -1.71 1.36
N ARG A 44 -9.71 -2.07 1.04
CA ARG A 44 -10.68 -2.52 2.04
C ARG A 44 -10.23 -3.83 2.71
N SER A 45 -9.68 -4.76 1.94
CA SER A 45 -9.13 -6.00 2.48
C SER A 45 -7.99 -5.72 3.45
N MET A 46 -7.12 -4.77 3.11
CA MET A 46 -6.02 -4.36 3.96
C MET A 46 -6.54 -3.73 5.25
N GLU A 47 -7.55 -2.87 5.15
CA GLU A 47 -8.19 -2.25 6.32
C GLU A 47 -8.78 -3.30 7.26
N ALA A 48 -9.46 -4.31 6.69
CA ALA A 48 -10.00 -5.41 7.48
C ALA A 48 -8.89 -6.24 8.14
N GLN A 49 -7.81 -6.47 7.42
CA GLN A 49 -6.66 -7.23 7.89
C GLN A 49 -5.95 -6.52 9.05
N VAL A 50 -5.72 -5.23 8.91
CA VAL A 50 -5.06 -4.39 9.93
C VAL A 50 -6.02 -4.09 11.10
N GLY A 51 -7.32 -4.05 10.82
CA GLY A 51 -8.32 -3.76 11.83
C GLY A 51 -8.62 -2.27 12.03
N ALA A 52 -8.32 -1.44 11.03
CA ALA A 52 -8.55 0.00 11.11
C ALA A 52 -8.76 0.60 9.73
N PRO A 53 -9.59 1.64 9.59
CA PRO A 53 -9.66 2.41 8.36
C PRO A 53 -8.31 3.07 8.08
N LEU A 54 -7.85 3.04 6.84
CA LEU A 54 -6.57 3.60 6.42
C LEU A 54 -6.74 4.77 5.47
N VAL A 55 -7.85 4.79 4.73
CA VAL A 55 -8.12 5.77 3.69
C VAL A 55 -9.48 6.41 3.91
N VAL A 56 -9.55 7.73 3.76
CA VAL A 56 -10.80 8.49 3.71
C VAL A 56 -11.08 8.80 2.25
N ARG A 57 -12.20 8.29 1.74
CA ARG A 57 -12.62 8.50 0.35
C ARG A 57 -13.59 9.68 0.28
N GLY A 58 -13.32 10.61 -0.63
CA GLY A 58 -14.16 11.78 -0.78
C GLY A 58 -14.33 12.17 -2.25
N PRO A 59 -15.20 13.14 -2.55
CA PRO A 59 -15.50 13.54 -3.94
C PRO A 59 -14.33 14.23 -4.63
N ARG A 60 -13.36 14.72 -3.88
CA ARG A 60 -12.18 15.40 -4.44
C ARG A 60 -10.92 14.57 -4.39
N GLY A 61 -11.03 13.30 -4.02
CA GLY A 61 -9.91 12.40 -3.91
C GLY A 61 -9.91 11.63 -2.61
N SER A 62 -8.76 11.07 -2.29
CA SER A 62 -8.58 10.24 -1.11
C SER A 62 -7.44 10.77 -0.24
N SER A 63 -7.59 10.62 1.06
CA SER A 63 -6.57 11.01 2.04
C SER A 63 -6.40 9.87 3.03
N LEU A 64 -5.38 9.98 3.88
CA LEU A 64 -5.09 8.95 4.87
C LEU A 64 -5.78 9.28 6.20
N THR A 65 -6.20 8.23 6.91
CA THR A 65 -6.56 8.34 8.32
C THR A 65 -5.26 8.46 9.15
N PRO A 66 -5.35 8.77 10.46
CA PRO A 66 -4.16 8.70 11.31
C PRO A 66 -3.48 7.33 11.28
N ALA A 67 -4.24 6.24 11.29
CA ALA A 67 -3.69 4.88 11.17
C ALA A 67 -3.01 4.68 9.82
N GLY A 68 -3.61 5.18 8.73
CA GLY A 68 -3.01 5.12 7.39
C GLY A 68 -1.70 5.88 7.31
N THR A 69 -1.61 7.04 7.96
CA THR A 69 -0.38 7.84 7.99
C THR A 69 0.75 7.08 8.67
N VAL A 70 0.48 6.45 9.80
CA VAL A 70 1.48 5.62 10.50
C VAL A 70 1.91 4.45 9.64
N LEU A 71 0.94 3.75 9.05
CA LEU A 71 1.25 2.57 8.22
C LEU A 71 2.09 2.93 7.00
N VAL A 72 1.81 4.07 6.37
CA VAL A 72 2.57 4.54 5.19
C VAL A 72 4.04 4.79 5.54
N GLU A 73 4.33 5.31 6.72
CA GLU A 73 5.71 5.51 7.16
C GLU A 73 6.47 4.17 7.20
N TRP A 74 5.86 3.14 7.76
CA TRP A 74 6.45 1.80 7.80
C TRP A 74 6.49 1.16 6.42
N ALA A 75 5.43 1.35 5.62
CA ALA A 75 5.35 0.81 4.27
C ALA A 75 6.49 1.32 3.39
N ALA A 76 6.82 2.61 3.49
CA ALA A 76 7.92 3.19 2.72
C ALA A 76 9.24 2.49 3.01
N ARG A 77 9.52 2.20 4.27
CA ARG A 77 10.74 1.49 4.68
C ARG A 77 10.77 0.06 4.18
N LEU A 78 9.63 -0.64 4.28
CA LEU A 78 9.53 -2.03 3.85
C LEU A 78 9.70 -2.16 2.34
N VAL A 79 9.10 -1.29 1.57
CA VAL A 79 9.21 -1.28 0.11
C VAL A 79 10.65 -0.97 -0.32
N GLU A 80 11.31 0.01 0.31
CA GLU A 80 12.71 0.31 0.04
C GLU A 80 13.61 -0.88 0.33
N THR A 81 13.40 -1.55 1.47
CA THR A 81 14.18 -2.73 1.84
C THR A 81 13.97 -3.85 0.85
N ALA A 82 12.72 -4.08 0.41
CA ALA A 82 12.42 -5.09 -0.60
C ALA A 82 13.11 -4.78 -1.93
N ALA A 83 13.18 -3.52 -2.32
CA ALA A 83 13.87 -3.09 -3.55
C ALA A 83 15.37 -3.38 -3.47
N GLU A 84 15.97 -3.23 -2.30
CA GLU A 84 17.39 -3.57 -2.09
C GLU A 84 17.65 -5.06 -2.32
N ILE A 85 16.70 -5.93 -1.96
CA ILE A 85 16.80 -7.36 -2.22
C ILE A 85 16.81 -7.64 -3.72
N ASP A 86 15.97 -6.95 -4.47
CA ASP A 86 15.95 -7.04 -5.94
C ASP A 86 17.30 -6.64 -6.54
N GLU A 87 17.91 -5.58 -6.02
CA GLU A 87 19.22 -5.12 -6.48
C GLU A 87 20.31 -6.16 -6.23
N ILE A 88 20.27 -6.85 -5.11
CA ILE A 88 21.21 -7.94 -4.81
C ILE A 88 21.11 -9.02 -5.88
N GLY A 89 19.89 -9.41 -6.26
CA GLY A 89 19.67 -10.40 -7.30
C GLY A 89 20.24 -9.98 -8.65
N ARG A 90 20.06 -8.71 -9.01
CA ARG A 90 20.59 -8.17 -10.26
C ARG A 90 22.11 -8.10 -10.28
N ALA A 91 22.72 -7.78 -9.15
CA ALA A 91 24.17 -7.66 -9.03
C ALA A 91 24.89 -9.00 -9.18
N HIS A 92 24.20 -10.11 -8.96
CA HIS A 92 24.77 -11.46 -8.99
C HIS A 92 24.34 -12.29 -10.20
N VAL A 93 23.71 -11.66 -11.18
CA VAL A 93 23.30 -12.34 -12.42
C VAL A 93 24.42 -12.35 -13.44
#